data_59a1ce43435afb78dd10ac20da9a40ac
#
_entry.id   59a1ce43435afb78dd10ac20da9a40ac
#
_cell.length_a   1.000
_cell.length_b   1.000
_cell.length_c   1.000
_cell.angle_alpha   90.00
_cell.angle_beta   90.00
_cell.angle_gamma   90.00
#
_symmetry.space_group_name_H-M   'P 1'
#
loop_
_entity.id
_entity.type
_entity.pdbx_description
1 polymer ?
#
loop_
_entity_poly.entity_id
_entity_poly.type
_entity_poly.pdbx_seq_one_letter_code
_entity_poly.pdbx_strand_id
1 'polypeptide(L)'
;MLSSVDNVSSQPDFTSAEGTSPVTVKLQPGTYTISVIDESEGGGYNAWSRNNGKISGCNNDGDDCAKGWEHGYAFEYGLETKVVAGTGCHDSVKRAVEQKPVNKSFTLDDATDVEFYVVDSGNPTNNLGGVSLRIVKE
;
A
#
# COMPACT_ATOMS: atom_id res chain seq x y z
N MET A 1 4.19 20.87 -3.99
CA MET A 1 4.33 19.55 -4.63
C MET A 1 3.02 19.21 -5.32
N LEU A 2 3.04 19.01 -6.64
CA LEU A 2 1.87 18.65 -7.44
C LEU A 2 1.71 17.12 -7.57
N SER A 3 2.80 16.39 -7.56
CA SER A 3 2.77 14.93 -7.55
C SER A 3 4.02 14.35 -6.94
N SER A 4 3.90 13.14 -6.41
CA SER A 4 5.04 12.38 -5.88
C SER A 4 4.80 10.88 -6.07
N VAL A 5 5.89 10.11 -6.09
CA VAL A 5 5.84 8.66 -6.00
C VAL A 5 6.49 8.27 -4.67
N ASP A 6 5.75 7.54 -3.86
CA ASP A 6 6.18 7.11 -2.54
C ASP A 6 6.11 5.60 -2.43
N ASN A 7 7.23 4.98 -2.08
CA ASN A 7 7.36 3.54 -1.98
C ASN A 7 7.27 3.13 -0.52
N VAL A 8 6.26 2.34 -0.19
CA VAL A 8 5.94 1.92 1.17
C VAL A 8 6.32 0.46 1.35
N SER A 9 7.34 0.20 2.16
CA SER A 9 7.84 -1.14 2.42
C SER A 9 6.90 -1.95 3.32
N SER A 10 6.78 -3.23 3.05
CA SER A 10 6.12 -4.18 3.96
C SER A 10 7.07 -4.75 5.01
N GLN A 11 8.35 -4.36 5.00
CA GLN A 11 9.35 -4.87 5.94
C GLN A 11 9.06 -4.41 7.37
N PRO A 12 9.50 -5.19 8.39
CA PRO A 12 9.22 -4.86 9.78
C PRO A 12 9.94 -3.60 10.24
N ASP A 13 9.25 -2.82 11.08
CA ASP A 13 9.82 -1.73 11.86
C ASP A 13 9.23 -1.83 13.26
N PHE A 14 9.98 -2.40 14.18
CA PHE A 14 9.50 -2.64 15.54
C PHE A 14 9.44 -1.38 16.41
N THR A 15 9.89 -0.23 15.87
CA THR A 15 9.70 1.07 16.51
C THR A 15 8.41 1.75 16.07
N SER A 16 7.75 1.23 15.03
CA SER A 16 6.49 1.73 14.51
C SER A 16 5.30 1.06 15.19
N ALA A 17 4.26 1.82 15.50
CA ALA A 17 3.01 1.28 16.05
C ALA A 17 2.31 0.34 15.08
N GLU A 18 2.53 0.50 13.77
CA GLU A 18 1.94 -0.33 12.72
C GLU A 18 2.70 -1.64 12.50
N GLY A 19 3.90 -1.78 13.06
CA GLY A 19 4.74 -2.96 12.89
C GLY A 19 5.46 -3.05 11.55
N THR A 20 5.19 -2.15 10.61
CA THR A 20 5.83 -2.04 9.30
C THR A 20 6.47 -0.67 9.13
N SER A 21 7.25 -0.49 8.06
CA SER A 21 8.02 0.74 7.83
C SER A 21 7.15 1.84 7.23
N PRO A 22 6.69 2.83 8.02
CA PRO A 22 5.85 3.90 7.48
C PRO A 22 6.65 4.90 6.66
N VAL A 23 5.95 5.57 5.74
CA VAL A 23 6.49 6.69 4.96
C VAL A 23 5.67 7.93 5.30
N THR A 24 6.34 9.00 5.71
CA THR A 24 5.69 10.28 6.03
C THR A 24 5.93 11.27 4.90
N VAL A 25 4.84 11.87 4.41
CA VAL A 25 4.87 12.86 3.34
C VAL A 25 4.17 14.13 3.84
N LYS A 26 4.86 15.26 3.82
CA LYS A 26 4.24 16.54 4.19
C LYS A 26 3.50 17.10 2.97
N LEU A 27 2.19 17.27 3.10
CA LEU A 27 1.33 17.77 2.04
C LEU A 27 0.71 19.10 2.43
N GLN A 28 0.63 20.02 1.46
CA GLN A 28 -0.03 21.32 1.61
C GLN A 28 -1.55 21.16 1.55
N PRO A 29 -2.33 22.18 1.97
CA PRO A 29 -3.79 22.12 1.83
C PRO A 29 -4.20 21.85 0.40
N GLY A 30 -5.23 21.03 0.22
CA GLY A 30 -5.76 20.69 -1.10
C GLY A 30 -6.37 19.31 -1.14
N THR A 31 -6.86 18.94 -2.30
CA THR A 31 -7.42 17.62 -2.56
C THR A 31 -6.41 16.79 -3.35
N TYR A 32 -6.25 15.55 -2.93
CA TYR A 32 -5.25 14.62 -3.48
C TYR A 32 -5.91 13.33 -3.93
N THR A 33 -5.36 12.74 -4.98
CA THR A 33 -5.73 11.39 -5.42
C THR A 33 -4.53 10.47 -5.28
N ILE A 34 -4.74 9.32 -4.65
CA ILE A 34 -3.73 8.27 -4.49
C ILE A 34 -4.06 7.14 -5.43
N SER A 35 -3.07 6.74 -6.24
CA SER A 35 -3.14 5.55 -7.11
C SER A 35 -2.08 4.54 -6.69
N VAL A 36 -2.41 3.26 -6.70
CA VAL A 36 -1.40 2.20 -6.60
C VAL A 36 -0.79 2.02 -7.98
N ILE A 37 0.53 2.09 -8.05
CA ILE A 37 1.30 1.91 -9.29
C ILE A 37 2.24 0.72 -9.16
N ASP A 38 2.77 0.25 -10.27
CA ASP A 38 3.76 -0.83 -10.32
C ASP A 38 5.11 -0.34 -10.84
N GLU A 39 6.07 -1.24 -10.96
CA GLU A 39 7.41 -0.90 -11.44
C GLU A 39 7.39 -0.37 -12.89
N SER A 40 6.46 -0.85 -13.73
CA SER A 40 6.33 -0.36 -15.10
C SER A 40 5.85 1.10 -15.17
N GLU A 41 5.26 1.60 -14.10
CA GLU A 41 4.72 2.96 -13.99
C GLU A 41 5.63 3.87 -13.16
N GLY A 42 6.82 3.41 -12.80
CA GLY A 42 7.80 4.20 -12.04
C GLY A 42 7.81 3.91 -10.54
N GLY A 43 7.09 2.92 -10.07
CA GLY A 43 7.12 2.49 -8.68
C GLY A 43 8.34 1.64 -8.35
N GLY A 44 8.66 1.52 -7.06
CA GLY A 44 9.70 0.63 -6.55
C GLY A 44 9.19 -0.78 -6.26
N TYR A 45 7.88 -0.96 -6.23
CA TYR A 45 7.24 -2.24 -5.90
C TYR A 45 6.11 -2.57 -6.85
N ASN A 46 5.85 -3.87 -7.02
CA ASN A 46 4.69 -4.37 -7.75
C ASN A 46 3.55 -4.80 -6.82
N ALA A 47 3.89 -5.43 -5.70
CA ALA A 47 2.95 -5.93 -4.71
C ALA A 47 3.71 -6.36 -3.45
N TRP A 48 2.98 -6.74 -2.40
CA TRP A 48 3.60 -7.28 -1.19
C TRP A 48 2.94 -8.60 -0.76
N SER A 49 3.68 -9.40 -0.02
CA SER A 49 3.21 -10.68 0.52
C SER A 49 3.57 -10.77 2.00
N ARG A 50 2.66 -11.29 2.81
CA ARG A 50 2.87 -11.44 4.26
C ARG A 50 3.42 -12.82 4.67
N ASN A 51 3.70 -13.70 3.72
CA ASN A 51 4.13 -15.07 4.01
C ASN A 51 5.31 -15.50 3.14
N ASN A 52 6.34 -14.66 2.98
CA ASN A 52 7.53 -14.96 2.17
C ASN A 52 7.19 -15.28 0.70
N GLY A 53 6.11 -14.72 0.17
CA GLY A 53 5.68 -15.01 -1.19
C GLY A 53 5.01 -16.38 -1.36
N LYS A 54 4.74 -17.09 -0.27
CA LYS A 54 4.01 -18.37 -0.33
C LYS A 54 2.59 -18.16 -0.82
N ILE A 55 2.10 -19.10 -1.60
CA ILE A 55 0.77 -19.03 -2.23
C ILE A 55 -0.03 -20.26 -1.81
N SER A 56 -1.27 -20.06 -1.37
CA SER A 56 -2.18 -21.15 -1.03
C SER A 56 -3.62 -20.68 -0.99
N GLY A 57 -4.55 -21.61 -1.17
CA GLY A 57 -5.97 -21.36 -1.00
C GLY A 57 -6.62 -20.48 -2.04
N CYS A 58 -6.00 -20.34 -3.23
CA CYS A 58 -6.55 -19.53 -4.30
C CYS A 58 -7.74 -20.20 -4.97
N ASN A 59 -8.63 -19.38 -5.55
CA ASN A 59 -9.70 -19.88 -6.42
C ASN A 59 -9.13 -20.24 -7.80
N ASN A 60 -9.99 -20.71 -8.73
CA ASN A 60 -9.58 -21.15 -10.06
C ASN A 60 -8.97 -20.02 -10.92
N ASP A 61 -9.26 -18.76 -10.61
CA ASP A 61 -8.74 -17.61 -11.33
C ASP A 61 -7.41 -17.11 -10.74
N GLY A 62 -6.94 -17.72 -9.65
CA GLY A 62 -5.73 -17.28 -8.95
C GLY A 62 -5.97 -16.11 -7.98
N ASP A 63 -7.22 -15.93 -7.57
CA ASP A 63 -7.63 -14.88 -6.64
C ASP A 63 -8.14 -15.48 -5.32
N ASP A 64 -8.47 -14.62 -4.37
CA ASP A 64 -8.98 -14.99 -3.05
C ASP A 64 -8.08 -15.98 -2.30
N CYS A 65 -6.77 -15.84 -2.48
CA CYS A 65 -5.79 -16.72 -1.85
C CYS A 65 -5.76 -16.49 -0.34
N ALA A 66 -5.56 -17.55 0.42
CA ALA A 66 -5.26 -17.44 1.85
C ALA A 66 -3.86 -16.84 2.06
N LYS A 67 -2.92 -17.15 1.15
CA LYS A 67 -1.57 -16.61 1.11
C LYS A 67 -1.23 -16.25 -0.32
N GLY A 68 -0.61 -15.09 -0.52
CA GLY A 68 -0.23 -14.64 -1.86
C GLY A 68 0.18 -13.17 -1.87
N TRP A 69 -0.07 -12.49 -2.98
CA TRP A 69 0.35 -11.13 -3.24
C TRP A 69 -0.83 -10.16 -3.20
N GLU A 70 -0.61 -8.98 -2.62
CA GLU A 70 -1.68 -8.01 -2.36
C GLU A 70 -1.19 -6.57 -2.46
N HIS A 71 -2.11 -5.59 -2.33
CA HIS A 71 -1.84 -4.17 -2.43
C HIS A 71 -2.36 -3.33 -1.25
N GLY A 72 -2.96 -3.94 -0.24
CA GLY A 72 -3.57 -3.21 0.87
C GLY A 72 -2.60 -2.26 1.57
N TYR A 73 -3.05 -1.05 1.87
CA TYR A 73 -2.30 -0.05 2.61
C TYR A 73 -3.24 0.82 3.43
N ALA A 74 -2.67 1.61 4.33
CA ALA A 74 -3.42 2.59 5.11
C ALA A 74 -2.67 3.91 5.15
N PHE A 75 -3.37 4.99 5.47
CA PHE A 75 -2.74 6.27 5.71
C PHE A 75 -3.46 7.05 6.80
N GLU A 76 -2.70 7.89 7.48
CA GLU A 76 -3.19 8.68 8.61
C GLU A 76 -2.83 10.16 8.41
N TYR A 77 -3.79 11.03 8.76
CA TYR A 77 -3.57 12.47 8.82
C TYR A 77 -4.48 13.08 9.91
N GLY A 78 -3.90 13.91 10.77
CA GLY A 78 -4.61 14.42 11.95
C GLY A 78 -5.09 13.25 12.82
N LEU A 79 -6.39 13.19 13.09
CA LEU A 79 -7.01 12.10 13.84
C LEU A 79 -7.69 11.07 12.94
N GLU A 80 -7.54 11.22 11.61
CA GLU A 80 -8.18 10.35 10.63
C GLU A 80 -7.25 9.20 10.24
N THR A 81 -7.80 7.99 10.21
CA THR A 81 -7.13 6.81 9.66
C THR A 81 -7.98 6.24 8.54
N LYS A 82 -7.38 6.04 7.37
CA LYS A 82 -8.04 5.48 6.20
C LYS A 82 -7.34 4.19 5.80
N VAL A 83 -8.13 3.14 5.60
CA VAL A 83 -7.62 1.85 5.12
C VAL A 83 -8.10 1.67 3.68
N VAL A 84 -7.16 1.44 2.77
CA VAL A 84 -7.46 1.09 1.38
C VAL A 84 -7.22 -0.40 1.23
N ALA A 85 -8.29 -1.17 1.31
CA ALA A 85 -8.21 -2.60 1.08
C ALA A 85 -7.80 -2.86 -0.38
N GLY A 86 -6.92 -3.83 -0.58
CA GLY A 86 -6.60 -4.28 -1.92
C GLY A 86 -7.77 -5.07 -2.51
N THR A 87 -7.54 -5.63 -3.69
CA THR A 87 -8.50 -6.49 -4.37
C THR A 87 -8.44 -7.93 -3.86
N GLY A 88 -7.74 -8.17 -2.75
CA GLY A 88 -7.52 -9.48 -2.16
C GLY A 88 -6.11 -9.99 -2.42
N CYS A 89 -5.86 -11.23 -2.04
CA CYS A 89 -4.61 -11.94 -2.30
C CYS A 89 -4.67 -12.67 -3.63
N HIS A 90 -3.56 -12.63 -4.37
CA HIS A 90 -3.45 -13.22 -5.71
C HIS A 90 -2.30 -14.22 -5.78
N ASP A 91 -2.37 -15.17 -6.70
CA ASP A 91 -1.41 -16.27 -6.81
C ASP A 91 -0.06 -15.88 -7.41
N SER A 92 0.06 -14.66 -7.95
CA SER A 92 1.31 -14.18 -8.53
C SER A 92 1.40 -12.66 -8.46
N VAL A 93 2.62 -12.15 -8.56
CA VAL A 93 2.86 -10.70 -8.68
C VAL A 93 2.19 -10.16 -9.94
N LYS A 94 2.27 -10.89 -11.05
CA LYS A 94 1.64 -10.49 -12.31
C LYS A 94 0.13 -10.33 -12.14
N ARG A 95 -0.52 -11.29 -11.48
CA ARG A 95 -1.96 -11.23 -11.23
C ARG A 95 -2.33 -10.06 -10.33
N ALA A 96 -1.55 -9.81 -9.29
CA ALA A 96 -1.75 -8.67 -8.39
C ALA A 96 -1.64 -7.33 -9.16
N VAL A 97 -0.67 -7.20 -10.04
CA VAL A 97 -0.49 -6.00 -10.87
C VAL A 97 -1.71 -5.75 -11.77
N GLU A 98 -2.34 -6.81 -12.27
CA GLU A 98 -3.57 -6.72 -13.09
C GLU A 98 -4.81 -6.37 -12.25
N GLN A 99 -4.74 -6.47 -10.92
CA GLN A 99 -5.86 -6.34 -9.99
C GLN A 99 -5.59 -5.22 -8.97
N LYS A 100 -5.20 -4.04 -9.43
CA LYS A 100 -4.93 -2.92 -8.52
C LYS A 100 -6.22 -2.37 -7.92
N PRO A 101 -6.17 -1.86 -6.67
CA PRO A 101 -7.33 -1.23 -6.05
C PRO A 101 -7.67 0.09 -6.75
N VAL A 102 -8.91 0.53 -6.55
CA VAL A 102 -9.36 1.83 -7.06
C VAL A 102 -8.60 2.97 -6.39
N ASN A 103 -8.53 4.11 -7.08
CA ASN A 103 -7.91 5.31 -6.55
C ASN A 103 -8.66 5.83 -5.32
N LYS A 104 -7.93 6.45 -4.41
CA LYS A 104 -8.48 7.05 -3.20
C LYS A 104 -8.23 8.54 -3.18
N SER A 105 -9.27 9.33 -2.89
CA SER A 105 -9.15 10.78 -2.77
C SER A 105 -9.33 11.21 -1.32
N PHE A 106 -8.65 12.29 -0.94
CA PHE A 106 -8.79 12.90 0.38
C PHE A 106 -8.46 14.40 0.30
N THR A 107 -8.96 15.17 1.26
CA THR A 107 -8.77 16.62 1.30
C THR A 107 -8.12 17.04 2.62
N LEU A 108 -7.15 17.93 2.54
CA LEU A 108 -6.48 18.54 3.69
C LEU A 108 -6.82 20.02 3.75
N ASP A 109 -7.25 20.48 4.93
CA ASP A 109 -7.55 21.90 5.18
C ASP A 109 -6.29 22.68 5.54
N ASP A 110 -5.30 22.00 6.12
CA ASP A 110 -4.03 22.58 6.57
C ASP A 110 -2.86 21.72 6.08
N ALA A 111 -1.66 22.32 6.05
CA ALA A 111 -0.44 21.57 5.80
C ALA A 111 -0.30 20.46 6.85
N THR A 112 -0.13 19.23 6.42
CA THR A 112 -0.21 18.05 7.29
C THR A 112 0.80 17.00 6.88
N ASP A 113 1.40 16.35 7.88
CA ASP A 113 2.19 15.15 7.65
C ASP A 113 1.24 13.98 7.52
N VAL A 114 1.25 13.33 6.36
CA VAL A 114 0.45 12.14 6.08
C VAL A 114 1.36 10.92 6.13
N GLU A 115 0.99 9.95 6.96
CA GLU A 115 1.77 8.72 7.13
C GLU A 115 1.11 7.58 6.37
N PHE A 116 1.89 6.91 5.50
CA PHE A 116 1.45 5.76 4.71
C PHE A 116 2.15 4.51 5.21
N TYR A 117 1.42 3.40 5.33
CA TYR A 117 1.99 2.15 5.80
C TYR A 117 1.21 0.93 5.28
N VAL A 118 1.91 -0.22 5.26
CA VAL A 118 1.28 -1.51 4.98
C VAL A 118 0.72 -2.05 6.29
N VAL A 119 -0.52 -2.53 6.26
CA VAL A 119 -1.18 -3.07 7.44
C VAL A 119 -0.88 -4.56 7.55
N ASP A 120 -0.07 -4.93 8.54
CA ASP A 120 0.11 -6.32 8.92
C ASP A 120 0.14 -6.40 10.44
N SER A 121 -0.99 -6.78 11.03
CA SER A 121 -1.16 -6.92 12.47
C SER A 121 -0.53 -8.20 13.02
N GLY A 122 -0.06 -9.09 12.15
CA GLY A 122 0.65 -10.31 12.53
C GLY A 122 2.15 -10.08 12.66
N ASN A 123 2.92 -11.04 12.17
CA ASN A 123 4.38 -10.98 12.21
C ASN A 123 4.95 -10.48 10.87
N PRO A 124 5.38 -9.20 10.77
CA PRO A 124 5.87 -8.64 9.51
C PRO A 124 7.24 -9.17 9.07
N THR A 125 7.92 -9.99 9.87
CA THR A 125 9.24 -10.53 9.50
C THR A 125 9.20 -11.41 8.26
N ASN A 126 8.02 -11.94 7.89
CA ASN A 126 7.83 -12.76 6.69
C ASN A 126 7.37 -11.95 5.47
N ASN A 127 7.32 -10.63 5.57
CA ASN A 127 6.84 -9.80 4.49
C ASN A 127 7.89 -9.62 3.40
N LEU A 128 7.42 -9.63 2.15
CA LEU A 128 8.22 -9.29 0.97
C LEU A 128 7.53 -8.17 0.22
N GLY A 129 8.33 -7.28 -0.40
CA GLY A 129 7.83 -6.24 -1.28
C GLY A 129 7.23 -5.04 -0.54
N GLY A 130 6.31 -4.39 -1.20
CA GLY A 130 5.66 -3.18 -0.70
C GLY A 130 4.58 -2.70 -1.66
N VAL A 131 4.07 -1.51 -1.38
CA VAL A 131 3.12 -0.82 -2.25
C VAL A 131 3.72 0.50 -2.70
N SER A 132 3.60 0.81 -3.99
CA SER A 132 4.04 2.08 -4.55
C SER A 132 2.83 2.95 -4.84
N LEU A 133 2.87 4.18 -4.37
CA LEU A 133 1.75 5.11 -4.45
C LEU A 133 2.13 6.33 -5.26
N ARG A 134 1.28 6.72 -6.21
CA ARG A 134 1.36 8.02 -6.86
C ARG A 134 0.34 8.93 -6.20
N ILE A 135 0.80 10.05 -5.66
CA ILE A 135 -0.03 11.03 -4.97
C ILE A 135 -0.05 12.28 -5.84
N VAL A 136 -1.24 12.67 -6.30
CA VAL A 136 -1.42 13.81 -7.20
C VAL A 136 -2.35 14.82 -6.56
N LYS A 137 -1.93 16.09 -6.52
CA LYS A 137 -2.77 17.20 -6.07
C LYS A 137 -3.67 17.63 -7.22
N GLU A 138 -4.94 17.67 -6.96
CA GLU A 138 -5.97 18.14 -7.90
C GLU A 138 -6.01 19.66 -8.02
#